data_829e7921238c34880c5d14157155a828
#
_entry.id   829e7921238c34880c5d14157155a828
#
_cell.length_a   1.000
_cell.length_b   1.000
_cell.length_c   1.000
_cell.angle_alpha   90.00
_cell.angle_beta   90.00
_cell.angle_gamma   90.00
#
_symmetry.space_group_name_H-M   'P 1'
#
loop_
_entity.id
_entity.type
_entity.pdbx_description
1 polymer ?
#
loop_
_entity_poly.entity_id
_entity_poly.type
_entity_poly.pdbx_seq_one_letter_code
_entity_poly.pdbx_strand_id
1 'polypeptide(L)'
;TDVFLSLQRLKTGWQADLNPRFLPGLTPGETRPVTLTVTPPAGDLLGSREPIVDVEARDSQQQLIGGFRKMDWPPVPLHSPKDPPYAETEISVDPYPPLLGEPTRICAELRNLSDITQTVLVDLSWANFGIGLSFTPIGPVQEVVIPPGGKVKVCVTWIPPFPGHFCFQVHLRDKLQRYVEQWSQRN
;
A
#
# COMPACT_ATOMS: atom_id res chain seq x y z
N THR A 1 34.15 4.70 -10.59
CA THR A 1 33.68 3.42 -11.17
C THR A 1 32.58 3.69 -12.17
N ASP A 2 32.63 3.05 -13.33
CA ASP A 2 31.54 3.05 -14.29
C ASP A 2 30.48 2.05 -13.83
N VAL A 3 29.19 2.45 -13.92
CA VAL A 3 28.07 1.60 -13.50
C VAL A 3 27.10 1.44 -14.66
N PHE A 4 26.80 0.19 -14.97
CA PHE A 4 25.84 -0.24 -15.98
C PHE A 4 24.55 -0.74 -15.31
N LEU A 5 23.41 -0.22 -15.75
CA LEU A 5 22.10 -0.56 -15.22
C LEU A 5 21.33 -1.38 -16.24
N SER A 6 20.74 -2.48 -15.80
CA SER A 6 19.93 -3.36 -16.64
C SER A 6 18.63 -3.75 -15.98
N LEU A 7 17.60 -4.00 -16.81
CA LEU A 7 16.31 -4.51 -16.38
C LEU A 7 16.32 -6.04 -16.45
N GLN A 8 15.86 -6.69 -15.37
CA GLN A 8 15.72 -8.13 -15.25
C GLN A 8 14.30 -8.49 -14.83
N ARG A 9 13.82 -9.66 -15.20
CA ARG A 9 12.56 -10.26 -14.72
C ARG A 9 11.35 -9.32 -14.82
N LEU A 10 11.14 -8.73 -15.98
CA LEU A 10 9.95 -7.89 -16.21
C LEU A 10 8.68 -8.77 -16.14
N LYS A 11 7.67 -8.31 -15.36
CA LYS A 11 6.35 -8.94 -15.26
C LYS A 11 5.71 -9.02 -16.65
N THR A 12 5.12 -10.17 -16.97
CA THR A 12 4.52 -10.42 -18.30
C THR A 12 3.49 -9.36 -18.68
N GLY A 13 3.60 -8.83 -19.89
CA GLY A 13 2.72 -7.79 -20.43
C GLY A 13 3.06 -6.38 -20.00
N TRP A 14 3.90 -6.19 -18.98
CA TRP A 14 4.37 -4.87 -18.56
C TRP A 14 5.49 -4.36 -19.45
N GLN A 15 5.61 -3.05 -19.55
CA GLN A 15 6.73 -2.37 -20.19
C GLN A 15 7.54 -1.62 -19.14
N ALA A 16 8.86 -1.56 -19.32
CA ALA A 16 9.76 -0.81 -18.46
C ALA A 16 10.85 -0.13 -19.27
N ASP A 17 11.16 1.10 -18.91
CA ASP A 17 12.30 1.85 -19.43
C ASP A 17 13.14 2.42 -18.28
N LEU A 18 14.45 2.43 -18.46
CA LEU A 18 15.43 2.87 -17.48
C LEU A 18 16.37 3.88 -18.10
N ASN A 19 16.45 5.09 -17.55
CA ASN A 19 17.24 6.17 -18.10
C ASN A 19 17.91 7.00 -16.98
N PRO A 20 19.22 7.24 -17.04
CA PRO A 20 20.20 6.61 -17.93
C PRO A 20 20.48 5.15 -17.53
N ARG A 21 20.94 4.35 -18.49
CA ARG A 21 21.41 2.97 -18.25
C ARG A 21 22.92 2.86 -17.99
N PHE A 22 23.62 3.98 -18.11
CA PHE A 22 25.05 4.08 -17.89
C PHE A 22 25.39 5.31 -17.06
N LEU A 23 26.17 5.14 -16.02
CA LEU A 23 26.63 6.18 -15.11
C LEU A 23 28.17 6.15 -15.11
N PRO A 24 28.83 7.03 -15.89
CA PRO A 24 30.29 7.03 -15.97
C PRO A 24 30.91 7.65 -14.72
N GLY A 25 32.04 7.12 -14.28
CA GLY A 25 32.93 7.72 -13.30
C GLY A 25 32.31 8.01 -11.94
N LEU A 26 31.37 7.19 -11.44
CA LEU A 26 30.77 7.36 -10.13
C LEU A 26 31.84 7.27 -9.02
N THR A 27 31.88 8.27 -8.14
CA THR A 27 32.82 8.30 -7.01
C THR A 27 32.17 7.76 -5.72
N PRO A 28 32.94 7.25 -4.74
CA PRO A 28 32.40 6.83 -3.47
C PRO A 28 31.59 7.94 -2.77
N GLY A 29 30.35 7.64 -2.39
CA GLY A 29 29.42 8.58 -1.76
C GLY A 29 28.67 9.51 -2.72
N GLU A 30 28.96 9.47 -4.02
CA GLU A 30 28.22 10.24 -5.03
C GLU A 30 26.83 9.61 -5.29
N THR A 31 25.83 10.48 -5.49
CA THR A 31 24.47 10.08 -5.84
C THR A 31 24.08 10.70 -7.17
N ARG A 32 23.57 9.88 -8.09
CA ARG A 32 23.04 10.34 -9.38
C ARG A 32 21.63 9.83 -9.58
N PRO A 33 20.69 10.66 -10.08
CA PRO A 33 19.32 10.25 -10.33
C PRO A 33 19.24 9.31 -11.53
N VAL A 34 18.39 8.29 -11.41
CA VAL A 34 18.01 7.38 -12.49
C VAL A 34 16.49 7.25 -12.48
N THR A 35 15.87 7.36 -13.65
CA THR A 35 14.42 7.23 -13.79
C THR A 35 14.07 5.83 -14.30
N LEU A 36 13.24 5.13 -13.55
CA LEU A 36 12.58 3.89 -13.99
C LEU A 36 11.12 4.20 -14.30
N THR A 37 10.72 4.08 -15.55
CA THR A 37 9.32 4.18 -15.98
C THR A 37 8.77 2.78 -16.18
N VAL A 38 7.62 2.47 -15.58
CA VAL A 38 6.91 1.20 -15.74
C VAL A 38 5.49 1.45 -16.19
N THR A 39 5.03 0.67 -17.18
CA THR A 39 3.69 0.80 -17.77
C THR A 39 2.98 -0.54 -17.71
N PRO A 40 1.85 -0.64 -17.01
CA PRO A 40 1.04 -1.86 -16.98
C PRO A 40 0.35 -2.10 -18.33
N PRO A 41 -0.02 -3.35 -18.66
CA PRO A 41 -0.90 -3.63 -19.77
C PRO A 41 -2.30 -3.04 -19.52
N ALA A 42 -3.02 -2.72 -20.59
CA ALA A 42 -4.38 -2.21 -20.48
C ALA A 42 -5.28 -3.23 -19.76
N GLY A 43 -6.03 -2.76 -18.76
CA GLY A 43 -6.96 -3.58 -17.97
C GLY A 43 -6.31 -4.35 -16.81
N ASP A 44 -4.99 -4.25 -16.60
CA ASP A 44 -4.37 -4.83 -15.41
C ASP A 44 -4.71 -4.00 -14.16
N LEU A 45 -5.02 -4.70 -13.06
CA LEU A 45 -5.28 -4.05 -11.79
C LEU A 45 -3.94 -3.82 -11.06
N LEU A 46 -3.68 -2.55 -10.73
CA LEU A 46 -2.49 -2.17 -9.95
C LEU A 46 -2.61 -2.61 -8.49
N GLY A 47 -1.47 -2.79 -7.83
CA GLY A 47 -1.44 -3.08 -6.40
C GLY A 47 -1.51 -4.56 -6.04
N SER A 48 -1.18 -5.45 -6.98
CA SER A 48 -1.12 -6.91 -6.74
C SER A 48 -0.05 -7.32 -5.73
N ARG A 49 0.87 -6.40 -5.38
CA ARG A 49 2.04 -6.63 -4.50
C ARG A 49 3.04 -7.66 -5.08
N GLU A 50 2.99 -7.84 -6.38
CA GLU A 50 3.94 -8.69 -7.10
C GLU A 50 5.15 -7.90 -7.59
N PRO A 51 6.29 -8.55 -7.83
CA PRO A 51 7.43 -7.91 -8.50
C PRO A 51 7.08 -7.52 -9.93
N ILE A 52 7.34 -6.24 -10.29
CA ILE A 52 7.19 -5.75 -11.66
C ILE A 52 8.47 -5.98 -12.44
N VAL A 53 9.61 -5.53 -11.88
CA VAL A 53 10.91 -5.60 -12.53
C VAL A 53 12.04 -5.53 -11.50
N ASP A 54 13.09 -6.27 -11.76
CA ASP A 54 14.37 -6.15 -11.05
C ASP A 54 15.30 -5.24 -11.85
N VAL A 55 15.99 -4.33 -11.17
CA VAL A 55 17.06 -3.51 -11.74
C VAL A 55 18.37 -3.96 -11.14
N GLU A 56 19.34 -4.31 -11.98
CA GLU A 56 20.70 -4.66 -11.57
C GLU A 56 21.69 -3.56 -11.93
N ALA A 57 22.62 -3.30 -11.03
CA ALA A 57 23.77 -2.44 -11.25
C ALA A 57 25.04 -3.31 -11.31
N ARG A 58 25.81 -3.15 -12.39
CA ARG A 58 27.06 -3.89 -12.63
C ARG A 58 28.19 -2.90 -12.91
N ASP A 59 29.40 -3.27 -12.52
CA ASP A 59 30.60 -2.52 -12.84
C ASP A 59 31.10 -2.81 -14.28
N SER A 60 32.23 -2.20 -14.65
CA SER A 60 32.89 -2.40 -15.96
C SER A 60 33.38 -3.83 -16.19
N GLN A 61 33.52 -4.64 -15.13
CA GLN A 61 33.88 -6.06 -15.17
C GLN A 61 32.65 -6.97 -15.16
N GLN A 62 31.45 -6.39 -15.31
CA GLN A 62 30.16 -7.08 -15.26
C GLN A 62 29.83 -7.75 -13.90
N GLN A 63 30.52 -7.37 -12.83
CA GLN A 63 30.21 -7.86 -11.49
C GLN A 63 29.00 -7.12 -10.94
N LEU A 64 28.09 -7.86 -10.30
CA LEU A 64 26.92 -7.30 -9.63
C LEU A 64 27.38 -6.49 -8.40
N ILE A 65 27.11 -5.18 -8.40
CA ILE A 65 27.47 -4.26 -7.33
C ILE A 65 26.26 -3.73 -6.57
N GLY A 66 25.04 -3.97 -7.09
CA GLY A 66 23.81 -3.54 -6.45
C GLY A 66 22.59 -3.78 -7.32
N GLY A 67 21.45 -3.31 -6.83
CA GLY A 67 20.18 -3.39 -7.54
C GLY A 67 19.00 -3.15 -6.63
N PHE A 68 17.81 -3.11 -7.21
CA PHE A 68 16.56 -3.03 -6.47
C PHE A 68 15.43 -3.72 -7.22
N ARG A 69 14.36 -4.05 -6.49
CA ARG A 69 13.13 -4.62 -7.03
C ARG A 69 12.02 -3.59 -6.97
N LYS A 70 11.39 -3.31 -8.11
CA LYS A 70 10.16 -2.54 -8.17
C LYS A 70 8.98 -3.48 -7.97
N MET A 71 8.18 -3.18 -6.97
CA MET A 71 6.95 -3.90 -6.67
C MET A 71 5.74 -3.14 -7.22
N ASP A 72 4.72 -3.89 -7.62
CA ASP A 72 3.40 -3.36 -7.90
C ASP A 72 2.69 -3.03 -6.58
N TRP A 73 2.85 -1.79 -6.14
CA TRP A 73 2.30 -1.33 -4.87
C TRP A 73 1.11 -0.39 -5.12
N PRO A 74 -0.01 -0.54 -4.40
CA PRO A 74 -1.15 0.36 -4.58
C PRO A 74 -0.76 1.79 -4.18
N PRO A 75 -1.35 2.82 -4.82
CA PRO A 75 -1.04 4.22 -4.53
C PRO A 75 -1.51 4.65 -3.13
N VAL A 76 -2.55 3.99 -2.61
CA VAL A 76 -3.04 4.16 -1.24
C VAL A 76 -2.98 2.81 -0.54
N PRO A 77 -1.82 2.39 -0.03
CA PRO A 77 -1.69 1.13 0.67
C PRO A 77 -2.29 1.22 2.07
N LEU A 78 -2.98 0.18 2.51
CA LEU A 78 -3.40 0.02 3.91
C LEU A 78 -2.23 -0.34 4.82
N HIS A 79 -1.21 -1.00 4.27
CA HIS A 79 0.01 -1.34 5.00
C HIS A 79 1.20 -0.60 4.44
N SER A 80 2.12 -0.21 5.30
CA SER A 80 3.44 0.27 4.86
C SER A 80 4.20 -0.86 4.14
N PRO A 81 4.96 -0.56 3.06
CA PRO A 81 5.83 -1.55 2.43
C PRO A 81 6.85 -2.20 3.37
N LYS A 82 7.12 -1.56 4.52
CA LYS A 82 8.08 -2.02 5.54
C LYS A 82 7.43 -2.84 6.65
N ASP A 83 6.10 -2.78 6.77
CA ASP A 83 5.38 -3.46 7.83
C ASP A 83 4.92 -4.85 7.36
N PRO A 84 4.85 -5.83 8.28
CA PRO A 84 4.26 -7.12 7.97
C PRO A 84 2.79 -6.95 7.53
N PRO A 85 2.26 -7.84 6.67
CA PRO A 85 0.87 -7.76 6.17
C PRO A 85 -0.22 -7.80 7.25
N TYR A 86 0.14 -8.18 8.47
CA TYR A 86 -0.73 -8.27 9.65
C TYR A 86 -0.45 -7.17 10.67
N ALA A 87 0.37 -6.16 10.33
CA ALA A 87 0.60 -5.00 11.21
C ALA A 87 -0.67 -4.15 11.20
N GLU A 88 -1.33 -4.09 12.32
CA GLU A 88 -2.63 -3.44 12.54
C GLU A 88 -2.48 -1.94 12.85
N THR A 89 -1.38 -1.33 12.42
CA THR A 89 -0.98 0.03 12.79
C THR A 89 -1.87 1.13 12.22
N GLU A 90 -2.57 0.84 11.14
CA GLU A 90 -3.45 1.78 10.44
C GLU A 90 -4.83 1.92 11.09
N ILE A 91 -5.27 0.96 11.92
CA ILE A 91 -6.56 1.00 12.61
C ILE A 91 -6.35 1.41 14.07
N SER A 92 -7.00 2.48 14.49
CA SER A 92 -7.03 2.91 15.89
C SER A 92 -8.43 2.77 16.48
N VAL A 93 -8.52 2.33 17.73
CA VAL A 93 -9.76 2.14 18.50
C VAL A 93 -9.64 2.94 19.80
N ASP A 94 -10.62 3.79 20.10
CA ASP A 94 -10.60 4.64 21.28
C ASP A 94 -12.03 4.82 21.88
N PRO A 95 -12.25 4.42 23.15
CA PRO A 95 -11.32 3.76 24.06
C PRO A 95 -10.99 2.32 23.65
N TYR A 96 -9.82 1.83 24.11
CA TYR A 96 -9.44 0.43 23.95
C TYR A 96 -9.12 -0.20 25.31
N PRO A 97 -9.74 -1.34 25.71
CA PRO A 97 -10.80 -2.05 24.99
C PRO A 97 -12.12 -1.27 24.94
N PRO A 98 -12.98 -1.53 23.92
CA PRO A 98 -14.32 -0.93 23.87
C PRO A 98 -15.16 -1.27 25.09
N LEU A 99 -15.91 -0.30 25.63
CA LEU A 99 -16.78 -0.49 26.78
C LEU A 99 -18.23 -0.67 26.34
N LEU A 100 -18.90 -1.67 26.91
CA LEU A 100 -20.30 -1.99 26.59
C LEU A 100 -21.20 -0.77 26.71
N GLY A 101 -21.96 -0.49 25.67
CA GLY A 101 -22.93 0.63 25.63
C GLY A 101 -22.30 2.01 25.47
N GLU A 102 -20.97 2.13 25.48
CA GLU A 102 -20.27 3.40 25.33
C GLU A 102 -19.80 3.63 23.89
N PRO A 103 -19.83 4.88 23.39
CA PRO A 103 -19.34 5.19 22.06
C PRO A 103 -17.82 4.93 21.95
N THR A 104 -17.43 4.12 20.99
CA THR A 104 -16.05 3.82 20.63
C THR A 104 -15.77 4.41 19.27
N ARG A 105 -14.68 5.17 19.13
CA ARG A 105 -14.22 5.73 17.87
C ARG A 105 -13.24 4.79 17.19
N ILE A 106 -13.56 4.35 15.99
CA ILE A 106 -12.74 3.48 15.17
C ILE A 106 -12.27 4.27 13.96
N CYS A 107 -10.96 4.34 13.75
CA CYS A 107 -10.38 5.14 12.66
C CYS A 107 -9.36 4.35 11.87
N ALA A 108 -9.30 4.63 10.55
CA ALA A 108 -8.21 4.21 9.67
C ALA A 108 -7.42 5.43 9.18
N GLU A 109 -6.08 5.37 9.21
CA GLU A 109 -5.21 6.37 8.59
C GLU A 109 -4.82 5.90 7.20
N LEU A 110 -5.18 6.70 6.19
CA LEU A 110 -4.89 6.47 4.77
C LEU A 110 -3.82 7.43 4.30
N ARG A 111 -2.88 6.95 3.49
CA ARG A 111 -1.81 7.76 2.93
C ARG A 111 -1.72 7.53 1.42
N ASN A 112 -1.74 8.60 0.63
CA ASN A 112 -1.48 8.54 -0.81
C ASN A 112 0.04 8.62 -1.06
N LEU A 113 0.62 7.57 -1.64
CA LEU A 113 2.04 7.49 -1.98
C LEU A 113 2.34 7.92 -3.42
N SER A 114 1.30 8.26 -4.20
CA SER A 114 1.45 8.69 -5.58
C SER A 114 1.58 10.22 -5.70
N ASP A 115 1.95 10.67 -6.87
CA ASP A 115 2.08 12.07 -7.27
C ASP A 115 0.79 12.70 -7.81
N ILE A 116 -0.32 11.93 -7.83
CA ILE A 116 -1.65 12.39 -8.24
C ILE A 116 -2.66 12.22 -7.12
N THR A 117 -3.75 13.00 -7.17
CA THR A 117 -4.87 12.84 -6.24
C THR A 117 -5.57 11.50 -6.44
N GLN A 118 -5.84 10.80 -5.34
CA GLN A 118 -6.55 9.52 -5.34
C GLN A 118 -7.94 9.70 -4.71
N THR A 119 -8.94 9.00 -5.26
CA THR A 119 -10.28 8.91 -4.66
C THR A 119 -10.56 7.45 -4.36
N VAL A 120 -10.79 7.16 -3.08
CA VAL A 120 -11.00 5.81 -2.57
C VAL A 120 -12.32 5.69 -1.84
N LEU A 121 -12.89 4.50 -1.83
CA LEU A 121 -14.06 4.11 -1.04
C LEU A 121 -13.58 3.33 0.18
N VAL A 122 -14.03 3.74 1.35
CA VAL A 122 -13.62 3.16 2.64
C VAL A 122 -14.84 2.64 3.38
N ASP A 123 -14.80 1.35 3.71
CA ASP A 123 -15.76 0.69 4.58
C ASP A 123 -15.07 0.32 5.89
N LEU A 124 -15.69 0.62 7.03
CA LEU A 124 -15.30 0.08 8.32
C LEU A 124 -16.36 -0.91 8.78
N SER A 125 -15.92 -2.02 9.34
CA SER A 125 -16.80 -3.10 9.79
C SER A 125 -16.23 -3.76 11.05
N TRP A 126 -17.08 -4.52 11.74
CA TRP A 126 -16.72 -5.24 12.95
C TRP A 126 -17.25 -6.69 12.90
N ALA A 127 -16.59 -7.57 13.62
CA ALA A 127 -17.07 -8.92 13.90
C ALA A 127 -16.77 -9.28 15.36
N ASN A 128 -17.51 -10.24 15.90
CA ASN A 128 -17.09 -10.89 17.14
C ASN A 128 -15.81 -11.69 16.86
N PHE A 129 -14.91 -11.78 17.84
CA PHE A 129 -13.68 -12.54 17.64
C PHE A 129 -13.95 -14.03 17.41
N GLY A 130 -13.41 -14.59 16.32
CA GLY A 130 -13.58 -16.00 15.96
C GLY A 130 -13.12 -16.28 14.53
N ILE A 131 -13.16 -17.56 14.13
CA ILE A 131 -12.78 -18.00 12.79
C ILE A 131 -14.02 -18.08 11.88
N GLY A 132 -13.92 -17.53 10.66
CA GLY A 132 -14.96 -17.65 9.64
C GLY A 132 -16.20 -16.79 9.88
N LEU A 133 -16.08 -15.71 10.63
CA LEU A 133 -17.18 -14.81 10.92
C LEU A 133 -17.38 -13.77 9.81
N SER A 134 -18.65 -13.38 9.63
CA SER A 134 -19.00 -12.28 8.73
C SER A 134 -18.82 -10.94 9.44
N PHE A 135 -18.21 -9.97 8.75
CA PHE A 135 -18.09 -8.60 9.23
C PHE A 135 -19.40 -7.84 9.00
N THR A 136 -19.81 -7.08 10.01
CA THR A 136 -20.99 -6.19 9.97
C THR A 136 -20.52 -4.75 9.71
N PRO A 137 -21.03 -4.04 8.68
CA PRO A 137 -20.65 -2.66 8.42
C PRO A 137 -20.94 -1.72 9.59
N ILE A 138 -20.06 -0.74 9.80
CA ILE A 138 -20.24 0.37 10.75
C ILE A 138 -20.49 1.64 9.96
N GLY A 139 -21.76 1.98 9.76
CA GLY A 139 -22.15 3.16 8.99
C GLY A 139 -22.02 2.98 7.47
N PRO A 140 -22.17 4.07 6.70
CA PRO A 140 -22.09 4.04 5.25
C PRO A 140 -20.64 4.01 4.75
N VAL A 141 -20.46 3.54 3.50
CA VAL A 141 -19.22 3.69 2.75
C VAL A 141 -18.86 5.18 2.64
N GLN A 142 -17.62 5.51 2.93
CA GLN A 142 -17.10 6.87 2.84
C GLN A 142 -16.26 7.05 1.59
N GLU A 143 -16.57 8.05 0.78
CA GLU A 143 -15.71 8.47 -0.32
C GLU A 143 -14.68 9.48 0.19
N VAL A 144 -13.41 9.20 -0.05
CA VAL A 144 -12.29 9.97 0.48
C VAL A 144 -11.36 10.40 -0.64
N VAL A 145 -11.10 11.71 -0.72
CA VAL A 145 -10.14 12.30 -1.66
C VAL A 145 -8.83 12.57 -0.92
N ILE A 146 -7.73 12.03 -1.43
CA ILE A 146 -6.41 12.15 -0.79
C ILE A 146 -5.44 12.80 -1.79
N PRO A 147 -4.93 14.01 -1.51
CA PRO A 147 -3.98 14.69 -2.39
C PRO A 147 -2.65 13.93 -2.49
N PRO A 148 -1.78 14.26 -3.47
CA PRO A 148 -0.46 13.67 -3.62
C PRO A 148 0.35 13.75 -2.32
N GLY A 149 0.93 12.63 -1.87
CA GLY A 149 1.69 12.53 -0.63
C GLY A 149 0.89 12.82 0.65
N GLY A 150 -0.41 13.10 0.53
CA GLY A 150 -1.29 13.46 1.65
C GLY A 150 -1.69 12.28 2.52
N LYS A 151 -2.24 12.62 3.70
CA LYS A 151 -2.83 11.67 4.66
C LYS A 151 -4.23 12.12 5.02
N VAL A 152 -5.13 11.16 5.21
CA VAL A 152 -6.49 11.38 5.70
C VAL A 152 -6.83 10.33 6.75
N LYS A 153 -7.45 10.75 7.84
CA LYS A 153 -7.97 9.87 8.87
C LYS A 153 -9.49 9.74 8.71
N VAL A 154 -9.96 8.53 8.46
CA VAL A 154 -11.38 8.19 8.31
C VAL A 154 -11.86 7.54 9.60
N CYS A 155 -12.94 8.02 10.17
CA CYS A 155 -13.44 7.54 11.46
C CYS A 155 -14.95 7.27 11.43
N VAL A 156 -15.36 6.29 12.25
CA VAL A 156 -16.77 6.00 12.58
C VAL A 156 -16.91 5.88 14.09
N THR A 157 -18.11 6.14 14.57
CA THR A 157 -18.49 5.84 15.97
C THR A 157 -19.29 4.56 16.00
N TRP A 158 -18.93 3.65 16.89
CA TRP A 158 -19.57 2.37 17.08
C TRP A 158 -19.84 2.15 18.58
N ILE A 159 -20.96 1.50 18.89
CA ILE A 159 -21.34 1.14 20.27
C ILE A 159 -21.33 -0.38 20.36
N PRO A 160 -20.52 -0.99 21.26
CA PRO A 160 -20.51 -2.42 21.46
C PRO A 160 -21.89 -2.93 21.84
N PRO A 161 -22.48 -3.91 21.09
CA PRO A 161 -23.83 -4.40 21.38
C PRO A 161 -23.85 -5.40 22.54
N PHE A 162 -22.72 -5.99 22.91
CA PHE A 162 -22.55 -6.95 24.00
C PHE A 162 -21.10 -6.93 24.50
N PRO A 163 -20.82 -7.49 25.69
CA PRO A 163 -19.43 -7.64 26.14
C PRO A 163 -18.70 -8.70 25.30
N GLY A 164 -17.45 -8.44 24.93
CA GLY A 164 -16.69 -9.41 24.14
C GLY A 164 -15.38 -8.89 23.60
N HIS A 165 -14.73 -9.75 22.84
CA HIS A 165 -13.54 -9.41 22.06
C HIS A 165 -13.99 -9.18 20.60
N PHE A 166 -13.64 -8.04 20.04
CA PHE A 166 -14.10 -7.63 18.71
C PHE A 166 -12.91 -7.50 17.76
N CYS A 167 -13.18 -7.88 16.52
CA CYS A 167 -12.27 -7.67 15.40
C CYS A 167 -12.81 -6.53 14.52
N PHE A 168 -12.00 -5.55 14.22
CA PHE A 168 -12.35 -4.43 13.32
C PHE A 168 -11.64 -4.61 11.99
N GLN A 169 -12.34 -4.27 10.91
CA GLN A 169 -11.81 -4.36 9.57
C GLN A 169 -11.99 -3.03 8.85
N VAL A 170 -10.97 -2.58 8.13
CA VAL A 170 -11.07 -1.57 7.10
C VAL A 170 -10.97 -2.23 5.74
N HIS A 171 -11.88 -1.90 4.84
CA HIS A 171 -11.87 -2.31 3.46
C HIS A 171 -11.71 -1.09 2.57
N LEU A 172 -10.71 -1.10 1.69
CA LEU A 172 -10.35 -0.01 0.81
C LEU A 172 -10.51 -0.43 -0.64
N ARG A 173 -11.28 0.34 -1.40
CA ARG A 173 -11.50 0.15 -2.84
C ARG A 173 -11.16 1.42 -3.61
N ASP A 174 -10.54 1.29 -4.77
CA ASP A 174 -10.43 2.40 -5.70
C ASP A 174 -11.80 2.71 -6.31
N LYS A 175 -12.22 3.99 -6.31
CA LYS A 175 -13.50 4.41 -6.87
C LYS A 175 -13.66 4.03 -8.35
N LEU A 176 -12.58 4.02 -9.12
CA LEU A 176 -12.56 3.67 -10.55
C LEU A 176 -12.18 2.20 -10.79
N GLN A 177 -12.04 1.40 -9.74
CA GLN A 177 -11.66 -0.02 -9.81
C GLN A 177 -10.35 -0.29 -10.60
N ARG A 178 -9.38 0.63 -10.51
CA ARG A 178 -8.05 0.50 -11.15
C ARG A 178 -7.08 -0.32 -10.32
N TYR A 179 -7.36 -0.52 -9.02
CA TYR A 179 -6.48 -1.16 -8.06
C TYR A 179 -7.14 -2.36 -7.42
N VAL A 180 -6.32 -3.31 -7.01
CA VAL A 180 -6.77 -4.45 -6.21
C VAL A 180 -7.34 -3.96 -4.89
N GLU A 181 -8.49 -4.48 -4.49
CA GLU A 181 -9.10 -4.21 -3.18
C GLU A 181 -8.19 -4.65 -2.04
N GLN A 182 -8.23 -3.92 -0.93
CA GLN A 182 -7.37 -4.16 0.22
C GLN A 182 -8.18 -4.25 1.50
N TRP A 183 -7.75 -5.11 2.40
CA TRP A 183 -8.31 -5.25 3.73
C TRP A 183 -7.21 -5.18 4.78
N SER A 184 -7.53 -4.57 5.92
CA SER A 184 -6.74 -4.63 7.13
C SER A 184 -7.66 -4.92 8.31
N GLN A 185 -7.15 -5.63 9.32
CA GLN A 185 -7.91 -6.03 10.49
C GLN A 185 -7.13 -5.73 11.75
N ARG A 186 -7.87 -5.38 12.81
CA ARG A 186 -7.36 -5.23 14.17
C ARG A 186 -8.23 -6.01 15.15
N ASN A 187 -7.58 -6.83 15.98
CA ASN A 187 -8.19 -7.59 17.09
C ASN A 187 -8.03 -6.86 18.42
#